data_773969de6ce8173f0feb3fea5a01f103
#
_entry.id   773969de6ce8173f0feb3fea5a01f103
#
_cell.length_a   1.000
_cell.length_b   1.000
_cell.length_c   1.000
_cell.angle_alpha   90.00
_cell.angle_beta   90.00
_cell.angle_gamma   90.00
#
_symmetry.space_group_name_H-M   'P 1'
#
loop_
_entity.id
_entity.type
_entity.pdbx_description
1 polymer ?
#
loop_
_entity_poly.entity_id
_entity_poly.type
_entity_poly.pdbx_seq_one_letter_code
_entity_poly.pdbx_strand_id
1 'polypeptide(L)'
;AAHFQPDLFLVDKKPNGLQGELQATLDYLKYHHPQTRYVLLLRDILDSAPATIAQWQRENYYFLAESRYDQVWIVGSPEIFNAVEEYRFSPTLKAKTQFMGYIRRPPGLQSPQAIRQKLGITEKDRFILVTPGGGKDGFCLVDTYLQAQTQCFSDQKIISLIVGGSEMPLAQKHDLLARIRPVSHWHWLEFTPDLASYMAAADLVVSMGGYNTVSEILSLQKRAVVVPRIEPVAEQWIRAQRLAEGGVLRMLHPQQLTPQRLATVMSEELTASPRVASDYTLDFNALPRITEAFLRLLEQEDSFKELLQPIAV
;
A
#
# COMPACT_ATOMS: atom_id res chain seq x y z
N ALA A 1 10.90 1.18 27.29
CA ALA A 1 10.35 2.54 27.45
C ALA A 1 11.06 3.29 28.58
N ALA A 2 11.10 2.74 29.81
CA ALA A 2 11.65 3.42 30.99
C ALA A 2 13.08 3.98 30.82
N HIS A 3 13.96 3.26 30.16
CA HIS A 3 15.36 3.67 29.94
C HIS A 3 15.55 4.49 28.66
N PHE A 4 14.63 4.40 27.71
CA PHE A 4 14.77 5.06 26.41
C PHE A 4 14.25 6.50 26.43
N GLN A 5 13.24 6.81 27.27
CA GLN A 5 12.65 8.13 27.44
C GLN A 5 12.39 8.84 26.08
N PRO A 6 11.50 8.33 25.24
CA PRO A 6 11.29 8.88 23.90
C PRO A 6 10.63 10.25 23.96
N ASP A 7 11.09 11.20 23.14
CA ASP A 7 10.41 12.48 22.93
C ASP A 7 9.13 12.29 22.12
N LEU A 8 9.10 11.27 21.26
CA LEU A 8 7.96 10.93 20.44
C LEU A 8 7.72 9.42 20.38
N PHE A 9 6.47 9.01 20.56
CA PHE A 9 6.02 7.62 20.50
C PHE A 9 4.98 7.44 19.39
N LEU A 10 5.38 6.76 18.31
CA LEU A 10 4.52 6.52 17.15
C LEU A 10 3.98 5.09 17.18
N VAL A 11 2.68 4.93 17.04
CA VAL A 11 1.99 3.62 17.01
C VAL A 11 1.33 3.41 15.66
N ASP A 12 1.62 2.26 15.02
CA ASP A 12 1.01 1.89 13.74
C ASP A 12 -0.32 1.17 13.94
N LYS A 13 -1.35 1.67 13.29
CA LYS A 13 -2.66 1.08 13.04
C LYS A 13 -3.55 0.86 14.26
N LYS A 14 -3.05 0.24 15.34
CA LYS A 14 -3.88 -0.14 16.51
C LYS A 14 -3.49 0.65 17.74
N PRO A 15 -4.36 1.49 18.31
CA PRO A 15 -4.03 2.42 19.38
C PRO A 15 -3.42 1.81 20.66
N ASN A 16 -3.68 0.52 20.94
CA ASN A 16 -3.12 -0.18 22.09
C ASN A 16 -2.30 -1.42 21.73
N GLY A 17 -1.92 -1.56 20.43
CA GLY A 17 -1.23 -2.75 19.90
C GLY A 17 -2.20 -3.86 19.47
N LEU A 18 -1.63 -5.04 19.13
CA LEU A 18 -2.41 -6.15 18.57
C LEU A 18 -3.36 -6.80 19.59
N GLN A 19 -2.92 -6.92 20.84
CA GLN A 19 -3.66 -7.56 21.94
C GLN A 19 -3.66 -6.69 23.20
N GLY A 20 -3.52 -5.36 23.03
CA GLY A 20 -3.45 -4.44 24.16
C GLY A 20 -2.07 -4.36 24.83
N GLU A 21 -1.03 -4.96 24.23
CA GLU A 21 0.33 -5.04 24.80
C GLU A 21 0.99 -3.66 25.00
N LEU A 22 0.54 -2.64 24.28
CA LEU A 22 1.05 -1.29 24.45
C LEU A 22 0.41 -0.51 25.60
N GLN A 23 -0.69 -1.00 26.18
CA GLN A 23 -1.46 -0.27 27.20
C GLN A 23 -0.58 0.14 28.40
N ALA A 24 0.13 -0.83 28.99
CA ALA A 24 1.00 -0.57 30.13
C ALA A 24 2.15 0.40 29.79
N THR A 25 2.70 0.32 28.57
CA THR A 25 3.74 1.23 28.10
C THR A 25 3.21 2.65 27.93
N LEU A 26 2.04 2.81 27.33
CA LEU A 26 1.39 4.11 27.15
C LEU A 26 1.06 4.76 28.49
N ASP A 27 0.52 3.99 29.44
CA ASP A 27 0.20 4.47 30.80
C ASP A 27 1.47 4.87 31.56
N TYR A 28 2.52 4.06 31.49
CA TYR A 28 3.81 4.35 32.11
C TYR A 28 4.42 5.65 31.55
N LEU A 29 4.52 5.77 30.24
CA LEU A 29 5.09 6.95 29.60
C LEU A 29 4.27 8.22 29.90
N LYS A 30 2.95 8.15 29.86
CA LYS A 30 2.08 9.29 30.20
C LYS A 30 2.26 9.78 31.63
N TYR A 31 2.55 8.86 32.57
CA TYR A 31 2.74 9.20 33.97
C TYR A 31 4.16 9.71 34.26
N HIS A 32 5.18 9.02 33.75
CA HIS A 32 6.59 9.29 34.07
C HIS A 32 7.29 10.22 33.09
N HIS A 33 6.78 10.33 31.87
CA HIS A 33 7.34 11.17 30.78
C HIS A 33 6.21 11.96 30.10
N PRO A 34 5.58 12.91 30.82
CA PRO A 34 4.42 13.66 30.33
C PRO A 34 4.74 14.53 29.10
N GLN A 35 6.01 14.81 28.84
CA GLN A 35 6.49 15.54 27.65
C GLN A 35 6.46 14.69 26.38
N THR A 36 6.49 13.33 26.50
CA THR A 36 6.43 12.46 25.30
C THR A 36 5.20 12.75 24.47
N ARG A 37 5.41 13.00 23.17
CA ARG A 37 4.33 13.17 22.18
C ARG A 37 3.89 11.82 21.63
N TYR A 38 2.59 11.67 21.37
CA TYR A 38 2.00 10.41 20.91
C TYR A 38 1.33 10.61 19.56
N VAL A 39 1.73 9.83 18.58
CA VAL A 39 1.16 9.85 17.24
C VAL A 39 0.60 8.48 16.88
N LEU A 40 -0.65 8.44 16.47
CA LEU A 40 -1.26 7.26 15.87
C LEU A 40 -1.15 7.38 14.35
N LEU A 41 -0.43 6.44 13.73
CA LEU A 41 -0.29 6.36 12.28
C LEU A 41 -1.29 5.36 11.73
N LEU A 42 -2.13 5.81 10.82
CA LEU A 42 -3.11 4.97 10.12
C LEU A 42 -2.75 4.88 8.63
N ARG A 43 -3.04 3.74 8.03
CA ARG A 43 -3.05 3.64 6.56
C ARG A 43 -4.30 4.30 6.01
N ASP A 44 -4.31 4.52 4.70
CA ASP A 44 -5.43 5.11 3.96
C ASP A 44 -6.77 4.40 4.27
N ILE A 45 -6.79 3.07 4.17
CA ILE A 45 -7.96 2.23 4.39
C ILE A 45 -7.59 1.11 5.36
N LEU A 46 -8.36 0.94 6.42
CA LEU A 46 -8.18 -0.11 7.42
C LEU A 46 -8.98 -1.37 7.08
N ASP A 47 -10.26 -1.18 6.76
CA ASP A 47 -11.23 -2.17 6.30
C ASP A 47 -12.48 -1.43 5.79
N SER A 48 -13.57 -2.14 5.49
CA SER A 48 -14.86 -1.52 5.22
C SER A 48 -15.31 -0.64 6.39
N ALA A 49 -16.07 0.42 6.11
CA ALA A 49 -16.52 1.34 7.14
C ALA A 49 -17.32 0.63 8.26
N PRO A 50 -18.30 -0.27 7.96
CA PRO A 50 -19.00 -1.00 9.00
C PRO A 50 -18.09 -1.86 9.87
N ALA A 51 -17.13 -2.59 9.27
CA ALA A 51 -16.22 -3.45 10.01
C ALA A 51 -15.26 -2.65 10.90
N THR A 52 -14.70 -1.56 10.36
CA THR A 52 -13.80 -0.67 11.11
C THR A 52 -14.54 0.00 12.28
N ILE A 53 -15.72 0.56 12.04
CA ILE A 53 -16.54 1.21 13.08
C ILE A 53 -16.85 0.20 14.20
N ALA A 54 -17.35 -0.99 13.85
CA ALA A 54 -17.67 -2.03 14.82
C ALA A 54 -16.44 -2.46 15.64
N GLN A 55 -15.28 -2.62 14.98
CA GLN A 55 -14.03 -2.93 15.66
C GLN A 55 -13.63 -1.80 16.62
N TRP A 56 -13.61 -0.56 16.16
CA TRP A 56 -13.18 0.59 16.95
C TRP A 56 -14.07 0.85 18.16
N GLN A 57 -15.39 0.60 18.01
CA GLN A 57 -16.32 0.64 19.15
C GLN A 57 -16.05 -0.48 20.15
N ARG A 58 -15.93 -1.73 19.70
CA ARG A 58 -15.69 -2.90 20.55
C ARG A 58 -14.37 -2.80 21.31
N GLU A 59 -13.30 -2.36 20.65
CA GLU A 59 -11.94 -2.25 21.21
C GLU A 59 -11.71 -0.88 21.91
N ASN A 60 -12.73 -0.01 21.97
CA ASN A 60 -12.63 1.33 22.53
C ASN A 60 -11.56 2.23 21.88
N TYR A 61 -11.26 2.01 20.59
CA TYR A 61 -10.19 2.71 19.89
C TYR A 61 -10.48 4.20 19.67
N TYR A 62 -11.75 4.59 19.53
CA TYR A 62 -12.11 6.01 19.46
C TYR A 62 -11.66 6.77 20.71
N PHE A 63 -12.03 6.27 21.89
CA PHE A 63 -11.64 6.87 23.16
C PHE A 63 -10.11 6.86 23.34
N LEU A 64 -9.44 5.76 23.01
CA LEU A 64 -7.98 5.68 23.11
C LEU A 64 -7.29 6.68 22.17
N ALA A 65 -7.74 6.79 20.92
CA ALA A 65 -7.20 7.75 19.96
C ALA A 65 -7.43 9.20 20.41
N GLU A 66 -8.60 9.49 21.01
CA GLU A 66 -8.90 10.82 21.52
C GLU A 66 -8.13 11.19 22.79
N SER A 67 -8.00 10.25 23.74
CA SER A 67 -7.44 10.54 25.06
C SER A 67 -5.94 10.33 25.17
N ARG A 68 -5.37 9.43 24.36
CA ARG A 68 -3.96 9.02 24.48
C ARG A 68 -3.03 9.64 23.46
N TYR A 69 -3.54 10.02 22.28
CA TYR A 69 -2.73 10.52 21.18
C TYR A 69 -2.89 12.02 21.00
N ASP A 70 -1.77 12.68 20.74
CA ASP A 70 -1.74 14.11 20.44
C ASP A 70 -2.18 14.37 19.00
N GLN A 71 -1.76 13.49 18.08
CA GLN A 71 -2.13 13.55 16.67
C GLN A 71 -2.45 12.17 16.11
N VAL A 72 -3.26 12.17 15.04
CA VAL A 72 -3.54 11.00 14.19
C VAL A 72 -3.12 11.34 12.77
N TRP A 73 -2.23 10.54 12.20
CA TRP A 73 -1.77 10.74 10.83
C TRP A 73 -2.26 9.63 9.94
N ILE A 74 -2.88 10.00 8.80
CA ILE A 74 -3.39 9.05 7.82
C ILE A 74 -2.48 9.11 6.59
N VAL A 75 -1.79 8.00 6.29
CA VAL A 75 -0.93 7.88 5.09
C VAL A 75 -1.80 7.48 3.91
N GLY A 76 -2.39 8.49 3.28
CA GLY A 76 -3.35 8.40 2.19
C GLY A 76 -3.90 9.77 1.84
N SER A 77 -4.82 9.82 0.90
CA SER A 77 -5.45 11.04 0.40
C SER A 77 -6.97 11.00 0.61
N PRO A 78 -7.57 12.08 1.14
CA PRO A 78 -9.01 12.12 1.37
C PRO A 78 -9.83 12.06 0.08
N GLU A 79 -9.25 12.45 -1.07
CA GLU A 79 -9.89 12.35 -2.38
C GLU A 79 -10.11 10.88 -2.78
N ILE A 80 -9.23 9.96 -2.35
CA ILE A 80 -9.37 8.52 -2.60
C ILE A 80 -10.28 7.89 -1.55
N PHE A 81 -10.00 8.18 -0.26
CA PHE A 81 -10.78 7.64 0.83
C PHE A 81 -10.70 8.57 2.04
N ASN A 82 -11.82 9.25 2.33
CA ASN A 82 -11.91 10.13 3.50
C ASN A 82 -12.19 9.30 4.77
N ALA A 83 -11.14 8.73 5.35
CA ALA A 83 -11.24 7.90 6.55
C ALA A 83 -11.91 8.62 7.75
N VAL A 84 -11.79 9.94 7.83
CA VAL A 84 -12.41 10.76 8.89
C VAL A 84 -13.93 10.68 8.79
N GLU A 85 -14.48 10.81 7.60
CA GLU A 85 -15.93 10.75 7.36
C GLU A 85 -16.41 9.29 7.35
N GLU A 86 -15.73 8.41 6.64
CA GLU A 86 -16.11 7.00 6.49
C GLU A 86 -16.12 6.25 7.84
N TYR A 87 -15.14 6.52 8.70
CA TYR A 87 -15.06 5.88 10.03
C TYR A 87 -15.70 6.72 11.14
N ARG A 88 -16.44 7.79 10.78
CA ARG A 88 -17.22 8.62 11.70
C ARG A 88 -16.41 9.16 12.88
N PHE A 89 -15.26 9.76 12.58
CA PHE A 89 -14.47 10.39 13.63
C PHE A 89 -15.23 11.53 14.28
N SER A 90 -15.15 11.63 15.62
CA SER A 90 -15.73 12.73 16.37
C SER A 90 -15.07 14.07 16.00
N PRO A 91 -15.71 15.22 16.31
CA PRO A 91 -15.08 16.51 16.11
C PRO A 91 -13.69 16.63 16.79
N THR A 92 -13.57 16.07 18.00
CA THR A 92 -12.30 16.05 18.75
C THR A 92 -11.21 15.25 18.01
N LEU A 93 -11.55 14.05 17.55
CA LEU A 93 -10.60 13.20 16.81
C LEU A 93 -10.26 13.81 15.45
N LYS A 94 -11.25 14.35 14.74
CA LYS A 94 -11.06 15.06 13.48
C LYS A 94 -10.09 16.23 13.60
N ALA A 95 -10.20 17.04 14.68
CA ALA A 95 -9.36 18.20 14.91
C ALA A 95 -7.85 17.86 15.03
N LYS A 96 -7.51 16.66 15.48
CA LYS A 96 -6.13 16.19 15.61
C LYS A 96 -5.69 15.22 14.48
N THR A 97 -6.55 14.99 13.48
CA THR A 97 -6.25 14.09 12.35
C THR A 97 -5.74 14.87 11.16
N GLN A 98 -4.66 14.38 10.55
CA GLN A 98 -4.07 14.96 9.35
C GLN A 98 -3.85 13.88 8.28
N PHE A 99 -4.19 14.19 7.03
CA PHE A 99 -3.82 13.37 5.88
C PHE A 99 -2.41 13.74 5.43
N MET A 100 -1.54 12.75 5.38
CA MET A 100 -0.13 12.93 5.03
C MET A 100 0.14 12.79 3.52
N GLY A 101 -0.82 12.30 2.75
CA GLY A 101 -0.62 11.90 1.37
C GLY A 101 -0.04 10.49 1.26
N TYR A 102 0.28 10.05 0.04
CA TYR A 102 0.94 8.78 -0.22
C TYR A 102 2.46 8.88 -0.10
N ILE A 103 3.09 7.80 0.33
CA ILE A 103 4.55 7.70 0.34
C ILE A 103 5.02 7.49 -1.10
N ARG A 104 5.76 8.45 -1.66
CA ARG A 104 6.44 8.28 -2.94
C ARG A 104 7.48 7.17 -2.80
N ARG A 105 7.36 6.17 -3.64
CA ARG A 105 8.38 5.12 -3.73
C ARG A 105 9.52 5.60 -4.62
N PRO A 106 10.77 5.38 -4.22
CA PRO A 106 11.91 5.73 -5.07
C PRO A 106 11.87 4.90 -6.36
N PRO A 107 12.48 5.40 -7.44
CA PRO A 107 12.72 4.58 -8.61
C PRO A 107 13.59 3.37 -8.22
N GLY A 108 13.49 2.29 -8.99
CA GLY A 108 14.31 1.11 -8.76
C GLY A 108 15.81 1.39 -8.94
N LEU A 109 16.62 0.46 -8.48
CA LEU A 109 18.10 0.54 -8.53
C LEU A 109 18.66 0.40 -9.96
N GLN A 110 17.89 -0.21 -10.87
CA GLN A 110 18.28 -0.44 -12.26
C GLN A 110 17.37 0.34 -13.21
N SER A 111 17.94 0.82 -14.31
CA SER A 111 17.14 1.50 -15.33
C SER A 111 16.16 0.54 -16.02
N PRO A 112 15.02 1.03 -16.55
CA PRO A 112 14.12 0.22 -17.38
C PRO A 112 14.82 -0.48 -18.54
N GLN A 113 15.77 0.19 -19.17
CA GLN A 113 16.56 -0.36 -20.28
C GLN A 113 17.42 -1.55 -19.84
N ALA A 114 18.10 -1.44 -18.68
CA ALA A 114 18.92 -2.53 -18.13
C ALA A 114 18.06 -3.77 -17.80
N ILE A 115 16.88 -3.58 -17.24
CA ILE A 115 15.93 -4.68 -16.97
C ILE A 115 15.44 -5.31 -18.27
N ARG A 116 15.04 -4.51 -19.26
CA ARG A 116 14.59 -5.04 -20.57
C ARG A 116 15.72 -5.83 -21.25
N GLN A 117 16.94 -5.32 -21.24
CA GLN A 117 18.10 -6.02 -21.79
C GLN A 117 18.36 -7.36 -21.05
N LYS A 118 18.34 -7.36 -19.73
CA LYS A 118 18.50 -8.54 -18.87
C LYS A 118 17.48 -9.64 -19.19
N LEU A 119 16.24 -9.26 -19.51
CA LEU A 119 15.16 -10.19 -19.84
C LEU A 119 15.05 -10.49 -21.36
N GLY A 120 15.96 -9.96 -22.18
CA GLY A 120 15.93 -10.16 -23.63
C GLY A 120 14.73 -9.53 -24.33
N ILE A 121 14.22 -8.42 -23.79
CA ILE A 121 13.04 -7.72 -24.27
C ILE A 121 13.45 -6.68 -25.32
N THR A 122 12.88 -6.77 -26.52
CA THR A 122 13.07 -5.79 -27.59
C THR A 122 12.00 -4.69 -27.54
N GLU A 123 12.14 -3.65 -28.36
CA GLU A 123 11.15 -2.58 -28.47
C GLU A 123 9.78 -3.06 -29.00
N LYS A 124 9.78 -4.18 -29.74
CA LYS A 124 8.56 -4.77 -30.30
C LYS A 124 7.81 -5.65 -29.29
N ASP A 125 8.51 -6.11 -28.25
CA ASP A 125 7.94 -7.01 -27.25
C ASP A 125 7.18 -6.21 -26.18
N ARG A 126 6.09 -6.79 -25.69
CA ARG A 126 5.39 -6.30 -24.49
C ARG A 126 5.93 -6.99 -23.26
N PHE A 127 6.12 -6.25 -22.18
CA PHE A 127 6.56 -6.76 -20.90
C PHE A 127 5.49 -6.60 -19.84
N ILE A 128 5.04 -7.71 -19.27
CA ILE A 128 4.06 -7.73 -18.18
C ILE A 128 4.73 -8.23 -16.89
N LEU A 129 4.62 -7.43 -15.84
CA LEU A 129 4.99 -7.81 -14.49
C LEU A 129 3.75 -8.32 -13.74
N VAL A 130 3.82 -9.54 -13.21
CA VAL A 130 2.77 -10.12 -12.36
C VAL A 130 3.28 -10.24 -10.92
N THR A 131 2.60 -9.60 -9.98
CA THR A 131 2.99 -9.63 -8.56
C THR A 131 1.78 -9.67 -7.63
N PRO A 132 1.49 -10.82 -6.99
CA PRO A 132 0.44 -10.93 -5.99
C PRO A 132 0.85 -10.33 -4.62
N GLY A 133 2.07 -9.80 -4.47
CA GLY A 133 2.60 -9.33 -3.20
C GLY A 133 3.25 -10.45 -2.38
N GLY A 134 2.85 -10.68 -1.14
CA GLY A 134 3.42 -11.75 -0.29
C GLY A 134 3.23 -13.16 -0.84
N GLY A 135 2.20 -13.37 -1.66
CA GLY A 135 1.98 -14.61 -2.40
C GLY A 135 1.09 -15.64 -1.70
N LYS A 136 0.76 -15.48 -0.42
CA LYS A 136 -0.01 -16.45 0.35
C LYS A 136 -1.32 -16.90 -0.33
N ASP A 137 -2.02 -15.98 -0.94
CA ASP A 137 -3.28 -16.14 -1.67
C ASP A 137 -3.15 -15.82 -3.17
N GLY A 138 -1.92 -15.73 -3.68
CA GLY A 138 -1.61 -15.29 -5.03
C GLY A 138 -1.77 -16.33 -6.13
N PHE A 139 -1.95 -17.60 -5.77
CA PHE A 139 -1.98 -18.70 -6.74
C PHE A 139 -3.05 -18.48 -7.82
N CYS A 140 -4.27 -18.17 -7.43
CA CYS A 140 -5.39 -18.01 -8.36
C CYS A 140 -5.12 -16.92 -9.42
N LEU A 141 -4.54 -15.79 -9.02
CA LEU A 141 -4.17 -14.72 -9.96
C LEU A 141 -3.11 -15.20 -10.97
N VAL A 142 -2.03 -15.83 -10.47
CA VAL A 142 -0.93 -16.27 -11.33
C VAL A 142 -1.38 -17.40 -12.25
N ASP A 143 -2.13 -18.36 -11.73
CA ASP A 143 -2.70 -19.47 -12.50
C ASP A 143 -3.59 -18.96 -13.65
N THR A 144 -4.54 -18.08 -13.33
CA THR A 144 -5.43 -17.48 -14.34
C THR A 144 -4.63 -16.66 -15.37
N TYR A 145 -3.59 -15.94 -14.93
CA TYR A 145 -2.71 -15.21 -15.84
C TYR A 145 -2.00 -16.14 -16.83
N LEU A 146 -1.42 -17.25 -16.37
CA LEU A 146 -0.76 -18.21 -17.25
C LEU A 146 -1.74 -18.87 -18.23
N GLN A 147 -2.95 -19.16 -17.78
CA GLN A 147 -4.02 -19.66 -18.67
C GLN A 147 -4.41 -18.60 -19.71
N ALA A 148 -4.54 -17.33 -19.33
CA ALA A 148 -4.83 -16.24 -20.25
C ALA A 148 -3.73 -16.08 -21.32
N GLN A 149 -2.46 -16.17 -20.92
CA GLN A 149 -1.33 -16.15 -21.86
C GLN A 149 -1.41 -17.27 -22.90
N THR A 150 -1.70 -18.50 -22.47
CA THR A 150 -1.76 -19.66 -23.35
C THR A 150 -2.97 -19.63 -24.27
N GLN A 151 -4.14 -19.21 -23.76
CA GLN A 151 -5.41 -19.32 -24.48
C GLN A 151 -5.74 -18.11 -25.37
N CYS A 152 -5.26 -16.91 -25.00
CA CYS A 152 -5.71 -15.67 -25.60
C CYS A 152 -4.58 -14.86 -26.26
N PHE A 153 -3.31 -15.17 -25.97
CA PHE A 153 -2.15 -14.47 -26.50
C PHE A 153 -1.14 -15.37 -27.21
N SER A 154 -1.58 -16.56 -27.69
CA SER A 154 -0.71 -17.53 -28.35
C SER A 154 0.10 -16.97 -29.52
N ASP A 155 -0.46 -15.98 -30.24
CA ASP A 155 0.14 -15.37 -31.42
C ASP A 155 0.96 -14.11 -31.10
N GLN A 156 1.06 -13.73 -29.83
CA GLN A 156 1.78 -12.53 -29.39
C GLN A 156 2.91 -12.92 -28.45
N LYS A 157 4.10 -12.43 -28.71
CA LYS A 157 5.21 -12.60 -27.79
C LYS A 157 5.13 -11.58 -26.66
N ILE A 158 4.54 -11.99 -25.55
CA ILE A 158 4.50 -11.24 -24.30
C ILE A 158 5.55 -11.82 -23.36
N ILE A 159 6.54 -11.02 -23.03
CA ILE A 159 7.51 -11.39 -21.99
C ILE A 159 6.84 -11.18 -20.63
N SER A 160 6.85 -12.20 -19.80
CA SER A 160 6.23 -12.16 -18.47
C SER A 160 7.25 -12.41 -17.38
N LEU A 161 7.27 -11.54 -16.37
CA LEU A 161 7.96 -11.82 -15.12
C LEU A 161 6.95 -11.97 -14.01
N ILE A 162 6.93 -13.14 -13.38
CA ILE A 162 6.11 -13.43 -12.22
C ILE A 162 6.99 -13.35 -10.97
N VAL A 163 6.64 -12.43 -10.05
CA VAL A 163 7.25 -12.34 -8.71
C VAL A 163 6.25 -12.92 -7.73
N GLY A 164 6.39 -14.22 -7.43
CA GLY A 164 5.36 -15.02 -6.78
C GLY A 164 5.09 -14.70 -5.32
N GLY A 165 6.07 -14.10 -4.62
CA GLY A 165 6.03 -13.85 -3.18
C GLY A 165 6.55 -15.01 -2.34
N SER A 166 7.18 -14.67 -1.21
CA SER A 166 7.84 -15.64 -0.32
C SER A 166 6.87 -16.51 0.50
N GLU A 167 5.60 -16.09 0.59
CA GLU A 167 4.58 -16.78 1.40
C GLU A 167 3.72 -17.77 0.58
N MET A 168 3.99 -17.94 -0.72
CA MET A 168 3.23 -18.87 -1.55
C MET A 168 3.44 -20.32 -1.10
N PRO A 169 2.38 -21.10 -0.87
CA PRO A 169 2.48 -22.51 -0.49
C PRO A 169 3.31 -23.31 -1.50
N LEU A 170 4.23 -24.17 -1.00
CA LEU A 170 5.19 -24.89 -1.82
C LEU A 170 4.55 -25.72 -2.94
N ALA A 171 3.43 -26.40 -2.66
CA ALA A 171 2.72 -27.20 -3.67
C ALA A 171 2.21 -26.33 -4.83
N GLN A 172 1.63 -25.17 -4.52
CA GLN A 172 1.14 -24.21 -5.51
C GLN A 172 2.30 -23.61 -6.33
N LYS A 173 3.40 -23.26 -5.66
CA LYS A 173 4.62 -22.77 -6.31
C LYS A 173 5.20 -23.81 -7.28
N HIS A 174 5.26 -25.09 -6.89
CA HIS A 174 5.76 -26.15 -7.75
C HIS A 174 4.88 -26.35 -9.00
N ASP A 175 3.57 -26.30 -8.85
CA ASP A 175 2.65 -26.37 -9.99
C ASP A 175 2.88 -25.25 -10.99
N LEU A 176 2.94 -23.99 -10.52
CA LEU A 176 3.20 -22.84 -11.37
C LEU A 176 4.57 -22.95 -12.07
N LEU A 177 5.63 -23.32 -11.34
CA LEU A 177 6.96 -23.46 -11.90
C LEU A 177 7.04 -24.56 -12.97
N ALA A 178 6.31 -25.67 -12.83
CA ALA A 178 6.25 -26.72 -13.84
C ALA A 178 5.70 -26.21 -15.17
N ARG A 179 4.81 -25.22 -15.12
CA ARG A 179 4.19 -24.60 -16.32
C ARG A 179 5.01 -23.45 -16.87
N ILE A 180 5.72 -22.71 -16.02
CA ILE A 180 6.53 -21.57 -16.42
C ILE A 180 7.84 -22.01 -17.08
N ARG A 181 8.57 -22.96 -16.51
CA ARG A 181 9.90 -23.39 -16.95
C ARG A 181 10.01 -23.79 -18.43
N PRO A 182 9.02 -24.47 -19.05
CA PRO A 182 9.11 -24.83 -20.47
C PRO A 182 8.97 -23.65 -21.43
N VAL A 183 8.53 -22.46 -20.97
CA VAL A 183 8.18 -21.32 -21.80
C VAL A 183 9.28 -20.28 -21.69
N SER A 184 10.08 -20.10 -22.73
CA SER A 184 11.31 -19.29 -22.71
C SER A 184 11.11 -17.79 -22.43
N HIS A 185 9.90 -17.25 -22.64
CA HIS A 185 9.56 -15.85 -22.41
C HIS A 185 8.77 -15.64 -21.11
N TRP A 186 8.64 -16.67 -20.25
CA TRP A 186 8.11 -16.57 -18.91
C TRP A 186 9.21 -16.74 -17.88
N HIS A 187 9.33 -15.76 -16.98
CA HIS A 187 10.33 -15.73 -15.94
C HIS A 187 9.67 -15.79 -14.57
N TRP A 188 10.36 -16.41 -13.63
CA TRP A 188 9.91 -16.50 -12.24
C TRP A 188 10.99 -15.99 -11.30
N LEU A 189 10.58 -15.12 -10.38
CA LEU A 189 11.32 -14.80 -9.16
C LEU A 189 10.42 -15.10 -7.96
N GLU A 190 10.98 -15.71 -6.94
CA GLU A 190 10.27 -15.89 -5.68
C GLU A 190 10.10 -14.56 -4.96
N PHE A 191 11.16 -13.77 -4.93
CA PHE A 191 11.26 -12.47 -4.29
C PHE A 191 12.31 -11.61 -5.00
N THR A 192 12.13 -10.32 -4.92
CA THR A 192 13.15 -9.34 -5.28
C THR A 192 13.09 -8.14 -4.34
N PRO A 193 14.23 -7.65 -3.83
CA PRO A 193 14.26 -6.41 -3.04
C PRO A 193 14.09 -5.16 -3.91
N ASP A 194 14.17 -5.30 -5.24
CA ASP A 194 14.11 -4.21 -6.22
C ASP A 194 12.96 -4.41 -7.22
N LEU A 195 11.73 -4.59 -6.71
CA LEU A 195 10.53 -4.74 -7.54
C LEU A 195 10.29 -3.49 -8.39
N ALA A 196 10.63 -2.33 -7.86
CA ALA A 196 10.44 -1.05 -8.53
C ALA A 196 11.17 -0.96 -9.88
N SER A 197 12.38 -1.53 -10.01
CA SER A 197 13.10 -1.60 -11.30
C SER A 197 12.33 -2.39 -12.35
N TYR A 198 11.82 -3.57 -11.99
CA TYR A 198 11.02 -4.40 -12.90
C TYR A 198 9.68 -3.73 -13.23
N MET A 199 9.06 -3.10 -12.25
CA MET A 199 7.81 -2.36 -12.45
C MET A 199 8.01 -1.17 -13.38
N ALA A 200 9.09 -0.40 -13.20
CA ALA A 200 9.45 0.72 -14.08
C ALA A 200 9.64 0.28 -15.54
N ALA A 201 10.21 -0.92 -15.77
CA ALA A 201 10.45 -1.48 -17.09
C ALA A 201 9.20 -2.09 -17.76
N ALA A 202 8.16 -2.44 -16.97
CA ALA A 202 6.95 -3.10 -17.44
C ALA A 202 6.04 -2.16 -18.24
N ASP A 203 5.40 -2.70 -19.27
CA ASP A 203 4.32 -2.02 -20.01
C ASP A 203 2.99 -2.11 -19.25
N LEU A 204 2.80 -3.19 -18.48
CA LEU A 204 1.62 -3.43 -17.67
C LEU A 204 2.01 -4.18 -16.39
N VAL A 205 1.36 -3.83 -15.28
CA VAL A 205 1.45 -4.53 -13.99
C VAL A 205 0.13 -5.24 -13.71
N VAL A 206 0.19 -6.53 -13.37
CA VAL A 206 -0.96 -7.31 -12.88
C VAL A 206 -0.71 -7.64 -11.42
N SER A 207 -1.60 -7.23 -10.51
CA SER A 207 -1.36 -7.40 -9.08
C SER A 207 -2.65 -7.59 -8.28
N MET A 208 -2.50 -7.93 -6.97
CA MET A 208 -3.63 -7.97 -6.03
C MET A 208 -3.88 -6.64 -5.31
N GLY A 209 -3.08 -5.62 -5.57
CA GLY A 209 -3.34 -4.27 -5.06
C GLY A 209 -3.09 -4.07 -3.56
N GLY A 210 -2.14 -4.79 -2.97
CA GLY A 210 -1.66 -4.48 -1.62
C GLY A 210 -1.12 -3.04 -1.55
N TYR A 211 -1.20 -2.41 -0.36
CA TYR A 211 -0.85 -0.99 -0.16
C TYR A 211 0.51 -0.61 -0.77
N ASN A 212 1.56 -1.40 -0.51
CA ASN A 212 2.90 -1.11 -1.02
C ASN A 212 2.96 -1.19 -2.55
N THR A 213 2.38 -2.24 -3.14
CA THR A 213 2.37 -2.43 -4.60
C THR A 213 1.58 -1.32 -5.30
N VAL A 214 0.43 -0.91 -4.73
CA VAL A 214 -0.33 0.22 -5.26
C VAL A 214 0.48 1.51 -5.16
N SER A 215 1.15 1.77 -4.03
CA SER A 215 2.01 2.96 -3.88
C SER A 215 3.14 2.99 -4.91
N GLU A 216 3.71 1.83 -5.26
CA GLU A 216 4.72 1.71 -6.33
C GLU A 216 4.11 1.97 -7.72
N ILE A 217 2.97 1.34 -8.04
CA ILE A 217 2.23 1.56 -9.31
C ILE A 217 1.94 3.05 -9.50
N LEU A 218 1.41 3.71 -8.47
CA LEU A 218 1.07 5.13 -8.49
C LEU A 218 2.31 6.01 -8.62
N SER A 219 3.36 5.74 -7.83
CA SER A 219 4.62 6.51 -7.85
C SER A 219 5.33 6.44 -9.20
N LEU A 220 5.29 5.29 -9.86
CA LEU A 220 5.89 5.04 -11.16
C LEU A 220 4.93 5.30 -12.33
N GLN A 221 3.70 5.74 -12.05
CA GLN A 221 2.65 6.02 -13.03
C GLN A 221 2.44 4.85 -14.02
N LYS A 222 2.42 3.62 -13.49
CA LYS A 222 2.32 2.41 -14.32
C LYS A 222 0.87 2.07 -14.63
N ARG A 223 0.64 1.57 -15.83
CA ARG A 223 -0.61 0.90 -16.18
C ARG A 223 -0.75 -0.35 -15.34
N ALA A 224 -1.92 -0.57 -14.77
CA ALA A 224 -2.14 -1.72 -13.91
C ALA A 224 -3.54 -2.30 -14.04
N VAL A 225 -3.59 -3.63 -13.99
CA VAL A 225 -4.81 -4.41 -13.75
C VAL A 225 -4.70 -4.98 -12.34
N VAL A 226 -5.62 -4.60 -11.48
CA VAL A 226 -5.66 -5.04 -10.09
C VAL A 226 -6.82 -6.00 -9.89
N VAL A 227 -6.51 -7.19 -9.38
CA VAL A 227 -7.48 -8.20 -8.92
C VAL A 227 -7.38 -8.26 -7.40
N PRO A 228 -8.14 -7.44 -6.68
CA PRO A 228 -7.95 -7.27 -5.26
C PRO A 228 -8.48 -8.45 -4.45
N ARG A 229 -7.87 -8.71 -3.30
CA ARG A 229 -8.46 -9.55 -2.28
C ARG A 229 -9.66 -8.83 -1.65
N ILE A 230 -10.74 -9.58 -1.37
CA ILE A 230 -11.94 -9.06 -0.71
C ILE A 230 -12.12 -9.59 0.71
N GLU A 231 -11.52 -10.72 1.05
CA GLU A 231 -11.57 -11.34 2.38
C GLU A 231 -10.16 -11.70 2.86
N PRO A 232 -9.91 -11.70 4.18
CA PRO A 232 -10.82 -11.39 5.29
C PRO A 232 -10.98 -9.88 5.57
N VAL A 233 -10.24 -9.01 4.87
CA VAL A 233 -10.25 -7.55 5.02
C VAL A 233 -10.45 -6.92 3.65
N ALA A 234 -11.40 -6.00 3.52
CA ALA A 234 -11.79 -5.41 2.24
C ALA A 234 -10.90 -4.23 1.79
N GLU A 235 -9.81 -3.92 2.49
CA GLU A 235 -8.97 -2.75 2.19
C GLU A 235 -8.47 -2.69 0.74
N GLN A 236 -8.02 -3.84 0.20
CA GLN A 236 -7.51 -3.91 -1.19
C GLN A 236 -8.63 -3.67 -2.20
N TRP A 237 -9.80 -4.26 -1.94
CA TRP A 237 -10.98 -4.07 -2.77
C TRP A 237 -11.40 -2.61 -2.82
N ILE A 238 -11.60 -1.98 -1.65
CA ILE A 238 -12.04 -0.58 -1.57
C ILE A 238 -11.05 0.35 -2.25
N ARG A 239 -9.74 0.15 -2.00
CA ARG A 239 -8.68 0.95 -2.63
C ARG A 239 -8.68 0.79 -4.14
N ALA A 240 -8.73 -0.44 -4.64
CA ALA A 240 -8.73 -0.71 -6.07
C ALA A 240 -9.99 -0.14 -6.75
N GLN A 241 -11.14 -0.24 -6.10
CA GLN A 241 -12.39 0.31 -6.60
C GLN A 241 -12.32 1.84 -6.73
N ARG A 242 -11.92 2.54 -5.67
CA ARG A 242 -11.78 4.01 -5.67
C ARG A 242 -10.81 4.48 -6.75
N LEU A 243 -9.65 3.85 -6.84
CA LEU A 243 -8.65 4.18 -7.86
C LEU A 243 -9.14 3.88 -9.29
N ALA A 244 -9.94 2.84 -9.49
CA ALA A 244 -10.53 2.53 -10.78
C ALA A 244 -11.64 3.52 -11.17
N GLU A 245 -12.49 3.91 -10.23
CA GLU A 245 -13.51 4.96 -10.41
C GLU A 245 -12.87 6.30 -10.84
N GLY A 246 -11.72 6.65 -10.26
CA GLY A 246 -10.92 7.83 -10.67
C GLY A 246 -10.04 7.61 -11.91
N GLY A 247 -10.20 6.52 -12.64
CA GLY A 247 -9.46 6.25 -13.87
C GLY A 247 -7.96 5.99 -13.69
N VAL A 248 -7.48 5.76 -12.46
CA VAL A 248 -6.04 5.62 -12.16
C VAL A 248 -5.50 4.26 -12.56
N LEU A 249 -6.30 3.20 -12.38
CA LEU A 249 -5.96 1.83 -12.75
C LEU A 249 -7.21 1.09 -13.25
N ARG A 250 -7.03 -0.13 -13.75
CA ARG A 250 -8.16 -1.05 -14.01
C ARG A 250 -8.31 -2.04 -12.87
N MET A 251 -9.53 -2.31 -12.49
CA MET A 251 -9.86 -3.32 -11.50
C MET A 251 -10.68 -4.45 -12.15
N LEU A 252 -10.36 -5.68 -11.79
CA LEU A 252 -11.16 -6.84 -12.11
C LEU A 252 -11.60 -7.52 -10.81
N HIS A 253 -12.91 -7.68 -10.64
CA HIS A 253 -13.46 -8.32 -9.46
C HIS A 253 -13.00 -9.80 -9.38
N PRO A 254 -12.53 -10.32 -8.22
CA PRO A 254 -12.03 -11.69 -8.11
C PRO A 254 -13.03 -12.76 -8.58
N GLN A 255 -14.33 -12.56 -8.37
CA GLN A 255 -15.38 -13.46 -8.86
C GLN A 255 -15.54 -13.45 -10.38
N GLN A 256 -15.02 -12.43 -11.07
CA GLN A 256 -15.01 -12.32 -12.53
C GLN A 256 -13.66 -12.72 -13.13
N LEU A 257 -12.72 -13.20 -12.30
CA LEU A 257 -11.40 -13.59 -12.75
C LEU A 257 -11.47 -14.89 -13.54
N THR A 258 -11.47 -14.75 -14.84
CA THR A 258 -11.33 -15.85 -15.82
C THR A 258 -10.20 -15.52 -16.79
N PRO A 259 -9.57 -16.51 -17.45
CA PRO A 259 -8.52 -16.26 -18.44
C PRO A 259 -8.95 -15.27 -19.53
N GLN A 260 -10.14 -15.44 -20.07
CA GLN A 260 -10.68 -14.58 -21.15
C GLN A 260 -10.92 -13.16 -20.66
N ARG A 261 -11.53 -13.00 -19.46
CA ARG A 261 -11.80 -11.66 -18.92
C ARG A 261 -10.52 -10.91 -18.57
N LEU A 262 -9.55 -11.61 -17.94
CA LEU A 262 -8.24 -11.05 -17.64
C LEU A 262 -7.52 -10.63 -18.93
N ALA A 263 -7.52 -11.48 -19.96
CA ALA A 263 -6.91 -11.19 -21.25
C ALA A 263 -7.54 -9.94 -21.91
N THR A 264 -8.88 -9.84 -21.89
CA THR A 264 -9.60 -8.67 -22.43
C THR A 264 -9.15 -7.38 -21.74
N VAL A 265 -9.17 -7.36 -20.39
CA VAL A 265 -8.80 -6.16 -19.63
C VAL A 265 -7.32 -5.81 -19.82
N MET A 266 -6.43 -6.79 -19.88
CA MET A 266 -4.99 -6.57 -20.17
C MET A 266 -4.80 -5.99 -21.57
N SER A 267 -5.49 -6.50 -22.60
CA SER A 267 -5.42 -6.00 -23.97
C SER A 267 -5.91 -4.56 -24.07
N GLU A 268 -7.03 -4.24 -23.42
CA GLU A 268 -7.56 -2.88 -23.33
C GLU A 268 -6.54 -1.92 -22.74
N GLU A 269 -5.89 -2.30 -21.62
CA GLU A 269 -4.86 -1.47 -20.98
C GLU A 269 -3.59 -1.32 -21.83
N LEU A 270 -3.14 -2.38 -22.50
CA LEU A 270 -1.93 -2.34 -23.34
C LEU A 270 -2.13 -1.48 -24.60
N THR A 271 -3.36 -1.38 -25.10
CA THR A 271 -3.71 -0.62 -26.32
C THR A 271 -4.29 0.77 -26.04
N ALA A 272 -4.72 1.04 -24.80
CA ALA A 272 -5.29 2.34 -24.44
C ALA A 272 -4.29 3.47 -24.71
N SER A 273 -4.81 4.66 -25.04
CA SER A 273 -3.99 5.86 -25.08
C SER A 273 -3.38 6.17 -23.71
N PRO A 274 -2.25 6.88 -23.62
CA PRO A 274 -1.76 7.39 -22.33
C PRO A 274 -2.88 8.10 -21.59
N ARG A 275 -3.03 7.80 -20.29
CA ARG A 275 -4.05 8.48 -19.47
C ARG A 275 -3.71 9.96 -19.38
N VAL A 276 -4.61 10.79 -19.87
CA VAL A 276 -4.38 12.24 -20.01
C VAL A 276 -4.46 12.95 -18.66
N ALA A 277 -5.25 12.48 -17.74
CA ALA A 277 -5.28 12.84 -16.30
C ALA A 277 -6.16 11.82 -15.58
N SER A 278 -5.85 11.52 -14.33
CA SER A 278 -6.83 10.92 -13.42
C SER A 278 -7.70 12.03 -12.84
N ASP A 279 -8.92 11.71 -12.43
CA ASP A 279 -9.78 12.64 -11.68
C ASP A 279 -9.19 13.04 -10.34
N TYR A 280 -8.09 12.35 -9.93
CA TYR A 280 -7.40 12.59 -8.69
C TYR A 280 -6.03 13.23 -8.90
N THR A 281 -5.79 14.32 -8.20
CA THR A 281 -4.43 14.86 -8.01
C THR A 281 -3.79 14.11 -6.84
N LEU A 282 -3.04 13.06 -7.14
CA LEU A 282 -2.40 12.25 -6.11
C LEU A 282 -1.24 13.00 -5.43
N ASP A 283 -1.34 13.15 -4.13
CA ASP A 283 -0.31 13.77 -3.31
C ASP A 283 0.69 12.72 -2.81
N PHE A 284 1.95 12.83 -3.24
CA PHE A 284 3.06 11.94 -2.88
C PHE A 284 4.05 12.57 -1.90
N ASN A 285 3.64 13.57 -1.13
CA ASN A 285 4.52 14.29 -0.22
C ASN A 285 4.41 13.78 1.24
N ALA A 286 4.05 12.52 1.46
CA ALA A 286 3.86 12.00 2.80
C ALA A 286 5.12 12.09 3.67
N LEU A 287 6.29 11.66 3.19
CA LEU A 287 7.51 11.67 4.00
C LEU A 287 7.96 13.08 4.38
N PRO A 288 8.06 14.06 3.44
CA PRO A 288 8.34 15.46 3.82
C PRO A 288 7.34 16.01 4.83
N ARG A 289 6.05 15.78 4.64
CA ARG A 289 4.99 16.28 5.54
C ARG A 289 5.05 15.62 6.93
N ILE A 290 5.34 14.32 7.00
CA ILE A 290 5.57 13.60 8.26
C ILE A 290 6.79 14.18 8.97
N THR A 291 7.89 14.42 8.26
CA THR A 291 9.11 15.04 8.85
C THR A 291 8.81 16.41 9.42
N GLU A 292 8.09 17.26 8.67
CA GLU A 292 7.70 18.59 9.14
C GLU A 292 6.77 18.51 10.36
N ALA A 293 5.81 17.58 10.35
CA ALA A 293 4.90 17.37 11.48
C ALA A 293 5.65 16.87 12.74
N PHE A 294 6.66 16.02 12.59
CA PHE A 294 7.55 15.62 13.68
C PHE A 294 8.29 16.82 14.28
N LEU A 295 8.94 17.62 13.42
CA LEU A 295 9.69 18.79 13.89
C LEU A 295 8.80 19.77 14.65
N ARG A 296 7.61 20.07 14.13
CA ARG A 296 6.63 20.93 14.81
C ARG A 296 6.20 20.39 16.18
N LEU A 297 6.04 19.07 16.31
CA LEU A 297 5.69 18.47 17.61
C LEU A 297 6.81 18.61 18.63
N LEU A 298 8.08 18.50 18.19
CA LEU A 298 9.26 18.63 19.04
C LEU A 298 9.57 20.11 19.38
N GLU A 299 9.44 21.04 18.42
CA GLU A 299 9.65 22.47 18.62
C GLU A 299 8.65 23.10 19.61
N GLN A 300 7.40 22.61 19.62
CA GLN A 300 6.41 23.04 20.62
C GLN A 300 6.84 22.72 22.06
N GLU A 301 7.71 21.74 22.22
CA GLU A 301 8.28 21.36 23.52
C GLU A 301 9.37 22.35 23.97
N ASP A 302 10.25 22.77 23.06
CA ASP A 302 11.33 23.72 23.39
C ASP A 302 10.76 25.08 23.76
N SER A 303 9.75 25.55 23.07
CA SER A 303 9.04 26.80 23.41
C SER A 303 8.36 26.74 24.79
N PHE A 304 7.89 25.54 25.20
CA PHE A 304 7.27 25.34 26.52
C PHE A 304 8.34 25.26 27.64
N LYS A 305 9.50 24.67 27.36
CA LYS A 305 10.65 24.62 28.29
C LYS A 305 11.25 26.04 28.53
N GLU A 306 11.31 26.86 27.48
CA GLU A 306 11.75 28.27 27.61
C GLU A 306 10.77 29.10 28.44
N LEU A 307 9.45 28.89 28.33
CA LEU A 307 8.43 29.57 29.14
C LEU A 307 8.41 29.15 30.60
N LEU A 308 8.93 27.93 30.92
CA LEU A 308 9.00 27.41 32.28
C LEU A 308 10.36 27.65 32.97
N GLN A 309 11.33 28.30 32.33
CA GLN A 309 12.55 28.70 33.01
C GLN A 309 12.18 29.77 34.06
N PRO A 310 12.57 29.59 35.34
CA PRO A 310 12.31 30.57 36.37
C PRO A 310 13.00 31.87 35.97
N ILE A 311 12.22 32.96 35.95
CA ILE A 311 12.78 34.31 35.85
C ILE A 311 13.77 34.43 37.00
N ALA A 312 15.06 34.41 36.65
CA ALA A 312 16.11 34.65 37.63
C ALA A 312 15.92 36.07 38.19
N VAL A 313 15.51 36.12 39.46
CA VAL A 313 15.41 37.35 40.24
C VAL A 313 16.78 37.70 40.82
#